data_ce59cd6739ade063f9d1b49abfd820a5
#
_entry.id   ce59cd6739ade063f9d1b49abfd820a5
#
_cell.length_a   1.000
_cell.length_b   1.000
_cell.length_c   1.000
_cell.angle_alpha   90.00
_cell.angle_beta   90.00
_cell.angle_gamma   90.00
#
_symmetry.space_group_name_H-M   'P 1'
#
loop_
_entity.id
_entity.type
_entity.pdbx_description
1 polymer ?
#
loop_
_entity_poly.entity_id
_entity_poly.type
_entity_poly.pdbx_seq_one_letter_code
_entity_poly.pdbx_strand_id
1 'polypeptide(L)'
;EIGGIGVAVSDKPEGPYKDALGKPLINEIVNGAQPIDQFVFRDDDGQFYMFYGGWGHCNMCKLSPDLLSIVPWEDGKKFHEVTPSPSYVEGPFMLKRNGKYYFMWSEGGWTGPNYCVAYAIADTPFGPFKRIGKILERDPEVAVGAGHHSVIKVPGKDEYYIIYHRRPLTETDGNSR
;
A
#
# COMPACT_ATOMS: atom_id res chain seq x y z
N GLU A 1 -19.87 -0.87 2.89
CA GLU A 1 -19.12 -2.15 2.75
C GLU A 1 -17.81 -2.06 3.52
N ILE A 2 -17.41 -3.14 4.19
CA ILE A 2 -16.18 -3.17 4.97
C ILE A 2 -14.95 -3.50 4.12
N GLY A 3 -15.14 -4.03 2.91
CA GLY A 3 -14.07 -4.52 2.06
C GLY A 3 -13.70 -5.97 2.33
N GLY A 4 -12.67 -6.45 1.63
CA GLY A 4 -12.11 -7.80 1.80
C GLY A 4 -10.93 -8.01 0.88
N ILE A 5 -9.91 -8.72 1.35
CA ILE A 5 -8.72 -9.06 0.59
C ILE A 5 -8.77 -10.54 0.22
N GLY A 6 -8.80 -10.84 -1.07
CA GLY A 6 -8.77 -12.19 -1.62
C GLY A 6 -7.42 -12.52 -2.26
N VAL A 7 -7.25 -13.79 -2.66
CA VAL A 7 -6.07 -14.25 -3.40
C VAL A 7 -6.52 -14.98 -4.66
N ALA A 8 -6.01 -14.55 -5.79
CA ALA A 8 -6.23 -15.22 -7.06
C ALA A 8 -4.90 -15.54 -7.74
N VAL A 9 -4.83 -16.64 -8.45
CA VAL A 9 -3.61 -17.16 -9.08
C VAL A 9 -3.84 -17.45 -10.58
N SER A 10 -2.82 -17.19 -11.36
CA SER A 10 -2.77 -17.54 -12.78
C SER A 10 -1.36 -17.94 -13.19
N ASP A 11 -1.23 -18.79 -14.22
CA ASP A 11 0.04 -19.14 -14.84
C ASP A 11 0.57 -18.03 -15.77
N LYS A 12 -0.26 -17.01 -16.08
CA LYS A 12 0.05 -15.90 -16.98
C LYS A 12 -0.40 -14.56 -16.37
N PRO A 13 0.35 -13.48 -16.60
CA PRO A 13 -0.02 -12.15 -16.10
C PRO A 13 -1.39 -11.65 -16.59
N GLU A 14 -1.78 -12.02 -17.81
CA GLU A 14 -3.07 -11.68 -18.40
C GLU A 14 -4.23 -12.57 -17.93
N GLY A 15 -3.96 -13.57 -17.11
CA GLY A 15 -4.95 -14.53 -16.64
C GLY A 15 -5.23 -15.71 -17.60
N PRO A 16 -6.35 -16.42 -17.44
CA PRO A 16 -7.41 -16.17 -16.44
C PRO A 16 -6.96 -16.45 -15.02
N TYR A 17 -7.37 -15.58 -14.10
CA TYR A 17 -7.13 -15.77 -12.67
C TYR A 17 -8.22 -16.65 -12.04
N LYS A 18 -7.81 -17.50 -11.11
CA LYS A 18 -8.70 -18.37 -10.32
C LYS A 18 -8.56 -18.02 -8.84
N ASP A 19 -9.68 -17.95 -8.14
CA ASP A 19 -9.68 -17.81 -6.68
C ASP A 19 -8.93 -18.99 -6.05
N ALA A 20 -7.88 -18.68 -5.29
CA ALA A 20 -7.02 -19.70 -4.69
C ALA A 20 -7.56 -20.24 -3.37
N LEU A 21 -8.45 -19.53 -2.69
CA LEU A 21 -8.90 -19.84 -1.33
C LEU A 21 -10.39 -20.19 -1.23
N GLY A 22 -11.21 -19.77 -2.19
CA GLY A 22 -12.67 -19.89 -2.12
C GLY A 22 -13.31 -19.02 -1.02
N LYS A 23 -12.52 -18.12 -0.42
CA LYS A 23 -12.93 -17.19 0.63
C LYS A 23 -11.92 -16.05 0.74
N PRO A 24 -12.27 -14.90 1.33
CA PRO A 24 -11.30 -13.86 1.61
C PRO A 24 -10.17 -14.34 2.52
N LEU A 25 -8.96 -13.85 2.26
CA LEU A 25 -7.81 -13.98 3.16
C LEU A 25 -8.01 -13.11 4.41
N ILE A 26 -8.56 -11.91 4.23
CA ILE A 26 -8.94 -10.97 5.29
C ILE A 26 -10.33 -10.42 4.96
N ASN A 27 -11.27 -10.54 5.90
CA ASN A 27 -12.67 -10.07 5.76
C ASN A 27 -13.19 -9.36 7.01
N GLU A 28 -12.29 -8.94 7.89
CA GLU A 28 -12.62 -8.30 9.15
C GLU A 28 -11.81 -7.02 9.34
N ILE A 29 -12.33 -6.10 10.15
CA ILE A 29 -11.62 -4.91 10.56
C ILE A 29 -10.71 -5.30 11.74
N VAL A 30 -9.40 -5.12 11.55
CA VAL A 30 -8.40 -5.36 12.61
C VAL A 30 -7.68 -4.04 12.88
N ASN A 31 -7.50 -3.67 14.16
CA ASN A 31 -6.86 -2.42 14.58
C ASN A 31 -7.47 -1.16 13.91
N GLY A 32 -8.76 -1.19 13.57
CA GLY A 32 -9.44 -0.09 12.87
C GLY A 32 -9.21 -0.04 11.35
N ALA A 33 -8.31 -0.83 10.79
CA ALA A 33 -8.00 -0.83 9.37
C ALA A 33 -9.08 -1.51 8.53
N GLN A 34 -9.62 -0.79 7.56
CA GLN A 34 -10.46 -1.38 6.52
C GLN A 34 -9.62 -2.33 5.66
N PRO A 35 -10.08 -3.58 5.37
CA PRO A 35 -9.31 -4.54 4.55
C PRO A 35 -9.38 -4.19 3.06
N ILE A 36 -8.62 -3.18 2.67
CA ILE A 36 -8.42 -2.71 1.29
C ILE A 36 -6.97 -2.33 1.04
N ASP A 37 -6.64 -2.03 -0.19
CA ASP A 37 -5.37 -1.42 -0.64
C ASP A 37 -4.14 -2.21 -0.19
N GLN A 38 -4.18 -3.51 -0.38
CA GLN A 38 -3.08 -4.38 0.00
C GLN A 38 -1.85 -4.17 -0.91
N PHE A 39 -0.68 -4.15 -0.29
CA PHE A 39 0.61 -4.22 -0.96
C PHE A 39 1.45 -5.35 -0.37
N VAL A 40 1.98 -6.23 -1.22
CA VAL A 40 2.85 -7.32 -0.80
C VAL A 40 4.31 -6.94 -1.11
N PHE A 41 5.12 -6.93 -0.05
CA PHE A 41 6.55 -6.67 -0.10
C PHE A 41 7.32 -7.96 0.19
N ARG A 42 8.29 -8.30 -0.66
CA ARG A 42 9.24 -9.37 -0.39
C ARG A 42 10.56 -8.76 0.04
N ASP A 43 11.02 -9.10 1.24
CA ASP A 43 12.33 -8.65 1.73
C ASP A 43 13.47 -9.55 1.21
N ASP A 44 14.71 -9.12 1.41
CA ASP A 44 15.92 -9.79 0.92
C ASP A 44 16.13 -11.18 1.54
N ASP A 45 15.60 -11.43 2.73
CA ASP A 45 15.59 -12.75 3.40
C ASP A 45 14.56 -13.72 2.81
N GLY A 46 13.73 -13.25 1.85
CA GLY A 46 12.69 -14.02 1.19
C GLY A 46 11.34 -13.99 1.91
N GLN A 47 11.22 -13.37 3.09
CA GLN A 47 9.95 -13.22 3.79
C GLN A 47 9.02 -12.26 3.05
N PHE A 48 7.77 -12.65 2.92
CA PHE A 48 6.71 -11.79 2.39
C PHE A 48 5.97 -11.11 3.53
N TYR A 49 5.82 -9.80 3.39
CA TYR A 49 5.00 -8.96 4.25
C TYR A 49 3.87 -8.34 3.44
N MET A 50 2.69 -8.26 4.01
CA MET A 50 1.58 -7.53 3.42
C MET A 50 1.23 -6.34 4.31
N PHE A 51 1.16 -5.17 3.68
CA PHE A 51 0.65 -3.94 4.25
C PHE A 51 -0.72 -3.68 3.66
N TYR A 52 -1.68 -3.27 4.48
CA TYR A 52 -3.02 -2.94 4.01
C TYR A 52 -3.73 -2.01 4.98
N GLY A 53 -4.71 -1.30 4.49
CA GLY A 53 -5.65 -0.59 5.34
C GLY A 53 -6.13 0.73 4.78
N GLY A 54 -7.41 0.99 4.98
CA GLY A 54 -8.06 2.28 4.83
C GLY A 54 -8.51 2.83 6.18
N TRP A 55 -9.32 3.91 6.13
CA TRP A 55 -9.89 4.60 7.30
C TRP A 55 -8.86 5.15 8.29
N GLY A 56 -7.67 5.48 7.81
CA GLY A 56 -6.62 6.07 8.63
C GLY A 56 -5.78 5.08 9.43
N HIS A 57 -5.93 3.77 9.19
CA HIS A 57 -5.20 2.71 9.87
C HIS A 57 -4.48 1.80 8.87
N CYS A 58 -3.25 1.41 9.20
CA CYS A 58 -2.43 0.50 8.41
C CYS A 58 -1.99 -0.69 9.24
N ASN A 59 -2.28 -1.89 8.75
CA ASN A 59 -1.77 -3.13 9.30
C ASN A 59 -0.63 -3.71 8.47
N MET A 60 0.22 -4.47 9.14
CA MET A 60 1.23 -5.32 8.55
C MET A 60 1.03 -6.76 9.04
N CYS A 61 1.16 -7.74 8.14
CA CYS A 61 1.20 -9.17 8.48
C CYS A 61 2.29 -9.90 7.70
N LYS A 62 2.71 -11.06 8.20
CA LYS A 62 3.58 -12.00 7.47
C LYS A 62 2.71 -12.93 6.63
N LEU A 63 3.12 -13.19 5.40
CA LEU A 63 2.52 -14.22 4.56
C LEU A 63 3.37 -15.48 4.52
N SER A 64 2.71 -16.62 4.35
CA SER A 64 3.37 -17.89 4.02
C SER A 64 4.11 -17.78 2.68
N PRO A 65 5.10 -18.65 2.42
CA PRO A 65 5.86 -18.64 1.15
C PRO A 65 5.00 -18.82 -0.10
N ASP A 66 3.85 -19.48 0.01
CA ASP A 66 2.88 -19.65 -1.07
C ASP A 66 1.86 -18.50 -1.18
N LEU A 67 1.94 -17.50 -0.29
CA LEU A 67 1.07 -16.32 -0.19
C LEU A 67 -0.42 -16.63 0.13
N LEU A 68 -0.73 -17.86 0.52
CA LEU A 68 -2.12 -18.30 0.74
C LEU A 68 -2.59 -18.20 2.19
N SER A 69 -1.71 -17.86 3.11
CA SER A 69 -2.06 -17.74 4.54
C SER A 69 -1.24 -16.68 5.27
N ILE A 70 -1.79 -16.21 6.39
CA ILE A 70 -1.11 -15.29 7.30
C ILE A 70 -0.43 -16.09 8.40
N VAL A 71 0.88 -15.86 8.55
CA VAL A 71 1.71 -16.51 9.56
C VAL A 71 1.75 -15.61 10.81
N PRO A 72 1.44 -16.15 12.01
CA PRO A 72 1.58 -15.39 13.23
C PRO A 72 3.03 -14.93 13.49
N TRP A 73 3.16 -13.79 14.15
CA TRP A 73 4.42 -13.29 14.69
C TRP A 73 4.84 -14.10 15.93
N GLU A 74 6.05 -13.88 16.42
CA GLU A 74 6.56 -14.55 17.63
C GLU A 74 5.73 -14.24 18.88
N ASP A 75 5.07 -13.08 18.94
CA ASP A 75 4.14 -12.70 19.99
C ASP A 75 2.75 -13.34 19.85
N GLY A 76 2.55 -14.21 18.85
CA GLY A 76 1.29 -14.89 18.56
C GLY A 76 0.25 -14.07 17.79
N LYS A 77 0.48 -12.80 17.56
CA LYS A 77 -0.41 -11.95 16.78
C LYS A 77 -0.27 -12.22 15.29
N LYS A 78 -1.35 -12.03 14.53
CA LYS A 78 -1.32 -12.10 13.07
C LYS A 78 -1.05 -10.74 12.43
N PHE A 79 -1.47 -9.66 13.09
CA PHE A 79 -1.42 -8.30 12.58
C PHE A 79 -0.77 -7.35 13.58
N HIS A 80 0.08 -6.49 13.08
CA HIS A 80 0.63 -5.35 13.82
C HIS A 80 0.18 -4.06 13.13
N GLU A 81 -0.33 -3.12 13.91
CA GLU A 81 -0.61 -1.79 13.40
C GLU A 81 0.70 -1.03 13.19
N VAL A 82 0.87 -0.49 11.99
CA VAL A 82 2.07 0.24 11.55
C VAL A 82 1.71 1.60 10.94
N THR A 83 0.59 2.17 11.34
CA THR A 83 0.12 3.48 10.86
C THR A 83 1.22 4.53 11.02
N PRO A 84 1.75 5.10 9.92
CA PRO A 84 2.99 5.90 9.97
C PRO A 84 2.78 7.33 10.47
N SER A 85 1.54 7.83 10.40
CA SER A 85 1.20 9.22 10.66
C SER A 85 -0.30 9.36 10.92
N PRO A 86 -0.74 10.31 11.77
CA PRO A 86 -2.16 10.64 11.91
C PRO A 86 -2.84 11.11 10.61
N SER A 87 -2.04 11.51 9.61
CA SER A 87 -2.54 11.91 8.29
C SER A 87 -2.65 10.75 7.30
N TYR A 88 -2.25 9.54 7.68
CA TYR A 88 -2.44 8.35 6.85
C TYR A 88 -3.92 8.16 6.52
N VAL A 89 -4.22 7.86 5.26
CA VAL A 89 -5.58 7.54 4.82
C VAL A 89 -5.65 6.10 4.32
N GLU A 90 -4.80 5.74 3.35
CA GLU A 90 -4.83 4.46 2.64
C GLU A 90 -3.61 4.28 1.72
N GLY A 91 -3.62 3.21 0.90
CA GLY A 91 -2.67 3.00 -0.19
C GLY A 91 -1.21 2.81 0.27
N PRO A 92 -0.92 1.91 1.22
CA PRO A 92 0.45 1.66 1.68
C PRO A 92 1.29 1.02 0.58
N PHE A 93 2.55 1.45 0.49
CA PHE A 93 3.52 0.90 -0.44
C PHE A 93 4.91 0.86 0.22
N MET A 94 5.66 -0.20 0.01
CA MET A 94 7.02 -0.36 0.53
C MET A 94 8.02 -0.57 -0.59
N LEU A 95 9.13 0.18 -0.52
CA LEU A 95 10.29 0.03 -1.40
C LEU A 95 11.56 -0.08 -0.55
N LYS A 96 12.44 -1.03 -0.88
CA LYS A 96 13.77 -1.10 -0.28
C LYS A 96 14.83 -0.58 -1.25
N ARG A 97 15.67 0.36 -0.78
CA ARG A 97 16.78 0.92 -1.56
C ARG A 97 17.95 1.21 -0.64
N ASN A 98 19.14 0.73 -1.01
CA ASN A 98 20.39 0.96 -0.26
C ASN A 98 20.28 0.57 1.23
N GLY A 99 19.61 -0.56 1.52
CA GLY A 99 19.41 -1.07 2.89
C GLY A 99 18.40 -0.29 3.73
N LYS A 100 17.72 0.70 3.15
CA LYS A 100 16.67 1.46 3.83
C LYS A 100 15.29 1.11 3.25
N TYR A 101 14.26 1.18 4.10
CA TYR A 101 12.88 0.94 3.77
C TYR A 101 12.15 2.26 3.61
N TYR A 102 11.65 2.50 2.40
CA TYR A 102 10.85 3.67 2.06
C TYR A 102 9.39 3.25 2.13
N PHE A 103 8.71 3.66 3.18
CA PHE A 103 7.28 3.43 3.33
C PHE A 103 6.52 4.65 2.82
N MET A 104 5.60 4.42 1.89
CA MET A 104 4.82 5.46 1.22
C MET A 104 3.33 5.18 1.42
N TRP A 105 2.52 6.24 1.45
CA TRP A 105 1.07 6.13 1.66
C TRP A 105 0.35 7.35 1.14
N SER A 106 -0.98 7.25 1.01
CA SER A 106 -1.82 8.37 0.64
C SER A 106 -2.30 9.15 1.85
N GLU A 107 -2.30 10.47 1.71
CA GLU A 107 -2.86 11.44 2.64
C GLU A 107 -3.92 12.31 1.96
N GLY A 108 -4.82 12.92 2.75
CA GLY A 108 -5.91 13.73 2.26
C GLY A 108 -7.13 12.90 1.82
N GLY A 109 -8.27 13.55 1.60
CA GLY A 109 -9.48 12.86 1.14
C GLY A 109 -9.32 12.34 -0.30
N TRP A 110 -9.61 11.06 -0.53
CA TRP A 110 -9.44 10.41 -1.83
C TRP A 110 -10.25 11.08 -2.97
N THR A 111 -11.36 11.74 -2.64
CA THR A 111 -12.14 12.56 -3.59
C THR A 111 -11.71 14.01 -3.63
N GLY A 112 -10.80 14.44 -2.72
CA GLY A 112 -10.40 15.84 -2.56
C GLY A 112 -9.22 16.25 -3.46
N PRO A 113 -9.05 17.55 -3.69
CA PRO A 113 -7.95 18.07 -4.50
C PRO A 113 -6.58 17.91 -3.83
N ASN A 114 -6.54 17.71 -2.51
CA ASN A 114 -5.31 17.60 -1.70
C ASN A 114 -4.85 16.17 -1.47
N TYR A 115 -5.48 15.19 -2.12
CA TYR A 115 -5.00 13.80 -2.09
C TYR A 115 -3.58 13.75 -2.63
N CYS A 116 -2.66 13.13 -1.90
CA CYS A 116 -1.23 13.18 -2.17
C CYS A 116 -0.54 11.94 -1.66
N VAL A 117 0.75 11.76 -1.97
CA VAL A 117 1.60 10.70 -1.45
C VAL A 117 2.64 11.27 -0.50
N ALA A 118 2.65 10.77 0.73
CA ALA A 118 3.68 11.04 1.74
C ALA A 118 4.59 9.83 1.93
N TYR A 119 5.71 10.01 2.63
CA TYR A 119 6.67 8.94 2.86
C TYR A 119 7.42 9.06 4.17
N ALA A 120 7.98 7.94 4.59
CA ALA A 120 8.94 7.77 5.67
C ALA A 120 10.10 6.88 5.22
N ILE A 121 11.22 6.96 5.94
CA ILE A 121 12.37 6.06 5.75
C ILE A 121 12.66 5.40 7.10
N ALA A 122 12.86 4.08 7.08
CA ALA A 122 13.16 3.28 8.26
C ALA A 122 14.34 2.32 8.00
N ASP A 123 14.90 1.78 9.08
CA ASP A 123 15.98 0.78 9.03
C ASP A 123 15.42 -0.64 8.93
N THR A 124 14.15 -0.83 9.22
CA THR A 124 13.46 -2.12 9.20
C THR A 124 12.11 -1.99 8.50
N PRO A 125 11.51 -3.09 7.98
CA PRO A 125 10.18 -3.06 7.39
C PRO A 125 9.06 -2.82 8.42
N PHE A 126 9.39 -2.80 9.70
CA PHE A 126 8.47 -2.59 10.83
C PHE A 126 8.42 -1.14 11.32
N GLY A 127 9.26 -0.26 10.75
CA GLY A 127 9.45 1.09 11.24
C GLY A 127 10.47 1.17 12.40
N PRO A 128 10.35 2.17 13.29
CA PRO A 128 9.27 3.15 13.32
C PRO A 128 9.26 4.05 12.07
N PHE A 129 8.06 4.31 11.56
CA PHE A 129 7.87 5.17 10.38
C PHE A 129 7.61 6.61 10.82
N LYS A 130 8.63 7.44 10.73
CA LYS A 130 8.51 8.87 10.99
C LYS A 130 8.32 9.60 9.66
N ARG A 131 7.14 10.21 9.49
CA ARG A 131 6.82 11.01 8.31
C ARG A 131 7.89 12.05 8.02
N ILE A 132 8.41 12.06 6.80
CA ILE A 132 9.41 13.03 6.33
C ILE A 132 8.73 14.17 5.57
N GLY A 133 7.86 13.84 4.61
CA GLY A 133 7.20 14.84 3.78
C GLY A 133 6.32 14.20 2.71
N LYS A 134 5.92 14.99 1.75
CA LYS A 134 5.25 14.54 0.53
C LYS A 134 6.27 14.26 -0.56
N ILE A 135 6.03 13.23 -1.36
CA ILE A 135 6.82 12.89 -2.54
C ILE A 135 6.03 13.17 -3.82
N LEU A 136 4.70 13.21 -3.71
CA LEU A 136 3.80 13.53 -4.81
C LEU A 136 2.64 14.34 -4.27
N GLU A 137 2.34 15.45 -4.94
CA GLU A 137 1.19 16.30 -4.63
C GLU A 137 0.62 16.95 -5.88
N ARG A 138 -0.50 17.63 -5.73
CA ARG A 138 -1.16 18.33 -6.84
C ARG A 138 -0.25 19.37 -7.47
N ASP A 139 -0.37 19.52 -8.78
CA ASP A 139 0.05 20.69 -9.51
C ASP A 139 -1.21 21.48 -9.92
N PRO A 140 -1.46 22.67 -9.34
CA PRO A 140 -2.68 23.43 -9.57
C PRO A 140 -2.85 23.90 -11.01
N GLU A 141 -1.79 23.87 -11.84
CA GLU A 141 -1.84 24.23 -13.25
C GLU A 141 -2.08 23.00 -14.16
N VAL A 142 -1.93 21.79 -13.64
CA VAL A 142 -1.97 20.56 -14.42
C VAL A 142 -3.08 19.61 -13.97
N ALA A 143 -3.10 19.27 -12.66
CA ALA A 143 -4.04 18.28 -12.12
C ALA A 143 -4.09 18.33 -10.59
N VAL A 144 -5.16 17.76 -10.03
CA VAL A 144 -5.39 17.68 -8.58
C VAL A 144 -5.58 16.22 -8.15
N GLY A 145 -5.52 15.97 -6.83
CA GLY A 145 -5.80 14.66 -6.26
C GLY A 145 -4.82 13.58 -6.69
N ALA A 146 -3.53 13.91 -6.80
CA ALA A 146 -2.45 12.98 -7.15
C ALA A 146 -2.14 12.05 -5.98
N GLY A 147 -2.47 10.75 -6.10
CA GLY A 147 -2.26 9.79 -5.01
C GLY A 147 -2.42 8.34 -5.44
N HIS A 148 -2.53 7.45 -4.47
CA HIS A 148 -2.67 5.99 -4.61
C HIS A 148 -1.75 5.43 -5.71
N HIS A 149 -0.50 5.26 -5.37
CA HIS A 149 0.61 5.04 -6.29
C HIS A 149 1.17 3.63 -6.23
N SER A 150 2.00 3.33 -7.19
CA SER A 150 3.02 2.27 -7.11
C SER A 150 4.35 2.80 -7.64
N VAL A 151 5.45 2.11 -7.33
CA VAL A 151 6.78 2.47 -7.82
C VAL A 151 7.40 1.28 -8.55
N ILE A 152 7.95 1.53 -9.72
CA ILE A 152 8.64 0.53 -10.54
C ILE A 152 10.11 0.93 -10.67
N LYS A 153 11.00 0.00 -10.33
CA LYS A 153 12.43 0.16 -10.59
C LYS A 153 12.77 -0.22 -12.03
N VAL A 154 13.54 0.61 -12.70
CA VAL A 154 14.05 0.26 -14.04
C VAL A 154 15.08 -0.86 -13.92
N PRO A 155 14.91 -1.98 -14.64
CA PRO A 155 15.86 -3.08 -14.61
C PRO A 155 17.29 -2.63 -14.97
N GLY A 156 18.28 -2.98 -14.13
CA GLY A 156 19.69 -2.66 -14.36
C GLY A 156 20.10 -1.21 -14.06
N LYS A 157 19.18 -0.36 -13.58
CA LYS A 157 19.45 1.05 -13.25
C LYS A 157 19.04 1.39 -11.81
N ASP A 158 19.62 2.46 -11.24
CA ASP A 158 19.13 3.10 -10.02
C ASP A 158 18.15 4.24 -10.36
N GLU A 159 17.13 3.90 -11.12
CA GLU A 159 16.11 4.79 -11.64
C GLU A 159 14.72 4.21 -11.33
N TYR A 160 13.79 5.06 -10.91
CA TYR A 160 12.47 4.65 -10.44
C TYR A 160 11.39 5.53 -11.08
N TYR A 161 10.28 4.91 -11.44
CA TYR A 161 9.07 5.57 -11.89
C TYR A 161 7.98 5.41 -10.85
N ILE A 162 7.30 6.49 -10.49
CA ILE A 162 6.06 6.48 -9.73
C ILE A 162 4.89 6.50 -10.70
N ILE A 163 3.99 5.53 -10.58
CA ILE A 163 2.74 5.44 -11.31
C ILE A 163 1.61 5.80 -10.34
N TYR A 164 0.75 6.72 -10.70
CA TYR A 164 -0.28 7.25 -9.82
C TYR A 164 -1.49 7.72 -10.61
N HIS A 165 -2.63 7.80 -9.94
CA HIS A 165 -3.79 8.46 -10.53
C HIS A 165 -3.82 9.95 -10.18
N ARG A 166 -4.48 10.73 -11.01
CA ARG A 166 -4.75 12.15 -10.80
C ARG A 166 -6.03 12.53 -11.55
N ARG A 167 -6.62 13.68 -11.19
CA ARG A 167 -7.77 14.23 -11.88
C ARG A 167 -7.36 15.47 -12.67
N PRO A 168 -7.77 15.58 -13.93
CA PRO A 168 -7.65 16.82 -14.70
C PRO A 168 -8.35 17.98 -13.99
N LEU A 169 -7.88 19.21 -14.21
CA LEU A 169 -8.48 20.42 -13.59
C LEU A 169 -9.93 20.66 -14.01
N THR A 170 -10.32 20.14 -15.18
CA THR A 170 -11.69 20.25 -15.71
C THR A 170 -12.68 19.29 -15.07
N GLU A 171 -12.20 18.30 -14.33
CA GLU A 171 -13.05 17.31 -13.68
C GLU A 171 -13.53 17.80 -12.32
N THR A 172 -14.84 17.80 -12.14
CA THR A 172 -15.51 18.21 -10.90
C THR A 172 -15.99 17.02 -10.06
N ASP A 173 -16.16 15.84 -10.68
CA ASP A 173 -16.51 14.62 -9.98
C ASP A 173 -15.28 14.02 -9.26
N GLY A 174 -15.38 13.92 -7.95
CA GLY A 174 -14.34 13.31 -7.12
C GLY A 174 -14.02 11.86 -7.45
N ASN A 175 -14.89 11.16 -8.16
CA ASN A 175 -14.68 9.78 -8.62
C ASN A 175 -14.06 9.69 -10.02
N SER A 176 -13.93 10.78 -10.75
CA SER A 176 -13.26 10.82 -12.07
C SER A 176 -11.76 10.67 -11.90
N ARG A 177 -11.16 9.63 -12.50
CA ARG A 177 -9.73 9.31 -12.37
C ARG A 177 -9.19 8.62 -13.62
#